data_a4d48a0d5b84ab63cc490a7810d5bcb4
#
_entry.id   a4d48a0d5b84ab63cc490a7810d5bcb4
#
_cell.length_a   1.000
_cell.length_b   1.000
_cell.length_c   1.000
_cell.angle_alpha   90.00
_cell.angle_beta   90.00
_cell.angle_gamma   90.00
#
_symmetry.space_group_name_H-M   'P 1'
#
loop_
_entity.id
_entity.type
_entity.pdbx_description
1 polymer ?
#
loop_
_entity_poly.entity_id
_entity_poly.type
_entity_poly.pdbx_seq_one_letter_code
_entity_poly.pdbx_strand_id
1 'polypeptide(L)'
;MKILLVHPRLSVKGGGERVAIHSILAALKAGHDVSLLSEEFDEESFEDFYDCPGLFDKVDRFYYPAFRPVVGPRVLLYQRLIYHWRWIRKTISRDSFDIVLSTQDIGYVPSIRALAIQYCYFPEYFSHLQASSSPVWRLYYRPASAYYRNRVRRVGLLLSVSDFTREFVAKKWERDSKTVYPPCPVDAFSEFSNVQSRENLVVTIGRIVPEKRFHLFVELARIVPRTRFVAIGSLSDGTTAYYDRLKRSAPENVSFVLSPLRKVRNILGRAMAYVHCAENEHFGITIVEAMAAGCVPIVHDSGGPREIVTSDVGFRWNNLLTAAGQLEMLTENDRYRRELSAASSMRARKFRPEVFESEMTRVLTVS
;
A
#
# COMPACT_ATOMS: atom_id res chain seq x y z
N MET A 1 1.02 -17.29 -22.88
CA MET A 1 -0.28 -16.58 -22.88
C MET A 1 -0.03 -15.09 -23.01
N LYS A 2 -0.97 -14.36 -23.60
CA LYS A 2 -0.94 -12.90 -23.64
C LYS A 2 -1.67 -12.31 -22.44
N ILE A 3 -0.96 -11.52 -21.63
CA ILE A 3 -1.49 -10.90 -20.40
C ILE A 3 -1.54 -9.40 -20.58
N LEU A 4 -2.71 -8.79 -20.36
CA LEU A 4 -2.85 -7.34 -20.25
C LEU A 4 -2.88 -6.92 -18.79
N LEU A 5 -1.85 -6.21 -18.34
CA LEU A 5 -1.88 -5.55 -17.05
C LEU A 5 -2.49 -4.15 -17.19
N VAL A 6 -3.54 -3.88 -16.41
CA VAL A 6 -4.25 -2.60 -16.39
C VAL A 6 -3.93 -1.86 -15.10
N HIS A 7 -3.12 -0.81 -15.20
CA HIS A 7 -2.80 0.09 -14.09
C HIS A 7 -2.82 1.55 -14.55
N PRO A 8 -3.98 2.20 -14.56
CA PRO A 8 -4.17 3.52 -15.16
C PRO A 8 -3.21 4.62 -14.67
N ARG A 9 -2.75 4.59 -13.42
CA ARG A 9 -2.01 5.71 -12.82
C ARG A 9 -0.69 5.28 -12.18
N LEU A 10 0.30 4.92 -12.98
CA LEU A 10 1.65 4.61 -12.50
C LEU A 10 2.42 5.84 -11.99
N SER A 11 2.03 7.05 -12.39
CA SER A 11 2.69 8.30 -11.96
C SER A 11 2.63 8.59 -10.45
N VAL A 12 1.79 7.88 -9.68
CA VAL A 12 1.57 8.16 -8.24
C VAL A 12 2.76 7.75 -7.37
N LYS A 13 3.56 6.78 -7.77
CA LYS A 13 4.76 6.28 -7.06
C LYS A 13 4.48 5.87 -5.61
N GLY A 14 3.64 4.85 -5.40
CA GLY A 14 3.27 4.30 -4.10
C GLY A 14 3.41 2.78 -4.00
N GLY A 15 2.73 2.18 -3.03
CA GLY A 15 2.76 0.72 -2.83
C GLY A 15 2.01 -0.07 -3.90
N GLY A 16 0.99 0.52 -4.51
CA GLY A 16 0.21 -0.11 -5.58
C GLY A 16 1.02 -0.33 -6.86
N GLU A 17 1.88 0.59 -7.18
CA GLU A 17 2.75 0.53 -8.36
C GLU A 17 3.80 -0.57 -8.21
N ARG A 18 4.27 -0.88 -6.99
CA ARG A 18 5.11 -2.06 -6.72
C ARG A 18 4.39 -3.37 -7.06
N VAL A 19 3.10 -3.46 -6.73
CA VAL A 19 2.28 -4.62 -7.10
C VAL A 19 2.23 -4.77 -8.62
N ALA A 20 2.07 -3.68 -9.37
CA ALA A 20 2.07 -3.72 -10.84
C ALA A 20 3.43 -4.19 -11.38
N ILE A 21 4.56 -3.61 -10.91
CA ILE A 21 5.93 -4.00 -11.28
C ILE A 21 6.14 -5.50 -11.09
N HIS A 22 5.91 -5.98 -9.88
CA HIS A 22 6.20 -7.38 -9.54
C HIS A 22 5.19 -8.36 -10.17
N SER A 23 3.99 -7.89 -10.53
CA SER A 23 3.07 -8.69 -11.36
C SER A 23 3.57 -8.83 -12.81
N ILE A 24 4.14 -7.77 -13.38
CA ILE A 24 4.83 -7.83 -14.68
C ILE A 24 5.99 -8.81 -14.62
N LEU A 25 6.87 -8.65 -13.63
CA LEU A 25 8.04 -9.52 -13.45
C LEU A 25 7.65 -10.99 -13.28
N ALA A 26 6.61 -11.28 -12.50
CA ALA A 26 6.09 -12.63 -12.32
C ALA A 26 5.58 -13.24 -13.63
N ALA A 27 4.84 -12.45 -14.42
CA ALA A 27 4.32 -12.90 -15.71
C ALA A 27 5.43 -13.15 -16.73
N LEU A 28 6.43 -12.25 -16.81
CA LEU A 28 7.61 -12.43 -17.69
C LEU A 28 8.44 -13.66 -17.30
N LYS A 29 8.67 -13.86 -15.98
CA LYS A 29 9.38 -15.07 -15.46
C LYS A 29 8.63 -16.36 -15.78
N ALA A 30 7.31 -16.31 -15.86
CA ALA A 30 6.47 -17.45 -16.26
C ALA A 30 6.44 -17.67 -17.78
N GLY A 31 7.16 -16.88 -18.57
CA GLY A 31 7.22 -17.00 -20.04
C GLY A 31 5.96 -16.49 -20.75
N HIS A 32 5.26 -15.53 -20.16
CA HIS A 32 4.09 -14.90 -20.78
C HIS A 32 4.46 -13.63 -21.54
N ASP A 33 3.71 -13.32 -22.61
CA ASP A 33 3.77 -12.05 -23.32
C ASP A 33 2.96 -11.03 -22.50
N VAL A 34 3.61 -9.97 -22.06
CA VAL A 34 3.00 -8.97 -21.18
C VAL A 34 2.81 -7.65 -21.88
N SER A 35 1.61 -7.13 -21.82
CA SER A 35 1.26 -5.78 -22.29
C SER A 35 0.81 -4.93 -21.08
N LEU A 36 1.24 -3.68 -21.04
CA LEU A 36 0.86 -2.70 -20.02
C LEU A 36 -0.08 -1.64 -20.61
N LEU A 37 -1.23 -1.44 -19.98
CA LEU A 37 -2.16 -0.35 -20.27
C LEU A 37 -2.16 0.67 -19.12
N SER A 38 -1.68 1.88 -19.40
CA SER A 38 -1.56 2.98 -18.45
C SER A 38 -1.74 4.35 -19.09
N GLU A 39 -2.02 5.37 -18.30
CA GLU A 39 -1.76 6.76 -18.69
C GLU A 39 -0.26 6.95 -18.96
N GLU A 40 0.08 7.91 -19.85
CA GLU A 40 1.46 8.33 -20.08
C GLU A 40 2.10 8.79 -18.75
N PHE A 41 3.33 8.37 -18.52
CA PHE A 41 4.15 8.74 -17.37
C PHE A 41 5.63 8.76 -17.75
N ASP A 42 6.45 9.32 -16.91
CA ASP A 42 7.90 9.34 -17.07
C ASP A 42 8.49 7.98 -16.64
N GLU A 43 8.80 7.12 -17.63
CA GLU A 43 9.32 5.77 -17.42
C GLU A 43 10.69 5.80 -16.71
N GLU A 44 11.61 6.65 -17.14
CA GLU A 44 12.97 6.74 -16.58
C GLU A 44 12.90 7.12 -15.09
N SER A 45 12.15 8.18 -14.77
CA SER A 45 11.93 8.59 -13.38
C SER A 45 11.19 7.55 -12.55
N PHE A 46 10.35 6.72 -13.18
CA PHE A 46 9.65 5.63 -12.50
C PHE A 46 10.59 4.46 -12.21
N GLU A 47 11.35 4.00 -13.21
CA GLU A 47 12.32 2.92 -13.08
C GLU A 47 13.41 3.26 -12.06
N ASP A 48 13.91 4.50 -12.06
CA ASP A 48 14.86 5.01 -11.07
C ASP A 48 14.25 4.99 -9.64
N PHE A 49 12.98 5.39 -9.50
CA PHE A 49 12.33 5.40 -8.20
C PHE A 49 12.15 4.00 -7.60
N TYR A 50 11.89 2.99 -8.43
CA TYR A 50 11.63 1.62 -7.99
C TYR A 50 12.83 0.69 -8.13
N ASP A 51 13.95 1.18 -8.66
CA ASP A 51 15.15 0.39 -8.93
C ASP A 51 14.86 -0.81 -9.85
N CYS A 52 14.20 -0.54 -10.98
CA CYS A 52 13.80 -1.55 -11.95
C CYS A 52 14.15 -1.15 -13.41
N PRO A 53 15.43 -0.90 -13.72
CA PRO A 53 15.86 -0.41 -15.02
C PRO A 53 15.51 -1.37 -16.15
N GLY A 54 15.01 -0.84 -17.27
CA GLY A 54 14.65 -1.60 -18.47
C GLY A 54 13.45 -2.54 -18.27
N LEU A 55 12.59 -2.30 -17.28
CA LEU A 55 11.37 -3.07 -17.08
C LEU A 55 10.41 -2.91 -18.27
N PHE A 56 10.24 -1.67 -18.71
CA PHE A 56 9.28 -1.36 -19.77
C PHE A 56 9.76 -1.76 -21.17
N ASP A 57 11.05 -2.01 -21.36
CA ASP A 57 11.58 -2.56 -22.65
C ASP A 57 11.15 -4.01 -22.89
N LYS A 58 10.68 -4.69 -21.86
CA LYS A 58 10.27 -6.11 -21.89
C LYS A 58 8.77 -6.30 -22.06
N VAL A 59 8.00 -5.23 -22.21
CA VAL A 59 6.54 -5.27 -22.30
C VAL A 59 6.00 -4.44 -23.46
N ASP A 60 4.89 -4.87 -24.04
CA ASP A 60 4.17 -4.04 -24.99
C ASP A 60 3.48 -2.88 -24.26
N ARG A 61 3.59 -1.67 -24.84
CA ARG A 61 3.13 -0.44 -24.18
C ARG A 61 1.88 0.08 -24.87
N PHE A 62 0.77 0.13 -24.14
CA PHE A 62 -0.48 0.76 -24.56
C PHE A 62 -0.73 2.00 -23.72
N TYR A 63 -0.03 3.11 -24.03
CA TYR A 63 -0.18 4.36 -23.31
C TYR A 63 -1.24 5.25 -23.93
N TYR A 64 -1.88 6.03 -23.08
CA TYR A 64 -2.86 7.02 -23.44
C TYR A 64 -2.68 8.30 -22.61
N PRO A 65 -3.13 9.47 -23.10
CA PRO A 65 -2.92 10.74 -22.42
C PRO A 65 -3.41 10.72 -20.98
N ALA A 66 -2.73 11.43 -20.10
CA ALA A 66 -3.14 11.54 -18.70
C ALA A 66 -4.53 12.17 -18.58
N PHE A 67 -5.35 11.65 -17.67
CA PHE A 67 -6.70 12.14 -17.44
C PHE A 67 -6.71 13.60 -16.98
N ARG A 68 -7.44 14.43 -17.71
CA ARG A 68 -7.70 15.83 -17.33
C ARG A 68 -9.21 16.02 -17.10
N PRO A 69 -9.64 16.48 -15.92
CA PRO A 69 -11.06 16.73 -15.67
C PRO A 69 -11.55 17.87 -16.54
N VAL A 70 -12.69 17.66 -17.21
CA VAL A 70 -13.32 18.66 -18.09
C VAL A 70 -14.37 19.48 -17.32
N VAL A 71 -15.00 18.87 -16.32
CA VAL A 71 -16.03 19.50 -15.48
C VAL A 71 -15.60 19.36 -14.02
N GLY A 72 -15.96 20.33 -13.19
CA GLY A 72 -15.49 20.46 -11.80
C GLY A 72 -15.55 19.18 -10.95
N PRO A 73 -14.95 19.21 -9.75
CA PRO A 73 -14.59 18.00 -8.99
C PRO A 73 -15.77 17.11 -8.59
N ARG A 74 -17.01 17.63 -8.60
CA ARG A 74 -18.20 16.89 -8.17
C ARG A 74 -18.58 15.70 -9.08
N VAL A 75 -18.20 15.72 -10.37
CA VAL A 75 -18.46 14.64 -11.35
C VAL A 75 -17.20 13.84 -11.71
N LEU A 76 -16.14 13.99 -10.95
CA LEU A 76 -14.83 13.44 -11.23
C LEU A 76 -14.84 11.91 -11.38
N LEU A 77 -15.62 11.20 -10.56
CA LEU A 77 -15.73 9.73 -10.61
C LEU A 77 -16.16 9.23 -11.99
N TYR A 78 -17.28 9.74 -12.50
CA TYR A 78 -17.82 9.29 -13.79
C TYR A 78 -16.92 9.68 -14.96
N GLN A 79 -16.33 10.87 -14.93
CA GLN A 79 -15.40 11.32 -15.94
C GLN A 79 -14.20 10.35 -16.02
N ARG A 80 -13.62 9.98 -14.86
CA ARG A 80 -12.50 9.01 -14.79
C ARG A 80 -12.92 7.63 -15.29
N LEU A 81 -14.04 7.11 -14.82
CA LEU A 81 -14.52 5.80 -15.22
C LEU A 81 -14.73 5.72 -16.73
N ILE A 82 -15.43 6.69 -17.31
CA ILE A 82 -15.71 6.73 -18.76
C ILE A 82 -14.40 6.89 -19.55
N TYR A 83 -13.50 7.76 -19.09
CA TYR A 83 -12.23 8.00 -19.74
C TYR A 83 -11.37 6.75 -19.82
N HIS A 84 -11.06 6.10 -18.69
CA HIS A 84 -10.26 4.89 -18.65
C HIS A 84 -10.94 3.74 -19.36
N TRP A 85 -12.26 3.58 -19.18
CA TRP A 85 -13.02 2.53 -19.85
C TRP A 85 -12.97 2.63 -21.39
N ARG A 86 -12.99 3.85 -21.95
CA ARG A 86 -12.84 4.08 -23.39
C ARG A 86 -11.51 3.53 -23.91
N TRP A 87 -10.42 3.79 -23.18
CA TRP A 87 -9.09 3.33 -23.58
C TRP A 87 -8.92 1.82 -23.38
N ILE A 88 -9.37 1.28 -22.27
CA ILE A 88 -9.39 -0.17 -22.03
C ILE A 88 -10.14 -0.89 -23.13
N ARG A 89 -11.35 -0.43 -23.49
CA ARG A 89 -12.15 -1.02 -24.57
C ARG A 89 -11.43 -0.93 -25.92
N LYS A 90 -10.81 0.20 -26.23
CA LYS A 90 -10.07 0.40 -27.48
C LYS A 90 -8.89 -0.58 -27.60
N THR A 91 -8.15 -0.79 -26.51
CA THR A 91 -7.01 -1.73 -26.47
C THR A 91 -7.50 -3.16 -26.69
N ILE A 92 -8.49 -3.61 -25.94
CA ILE A 92 -9.02 -4.97 -26.03
C ILE A 92 -9.69 -5.26 -27.38
N SER A 93 -10.24 -4.23 -28.06
CA SER A 93 -10.83 -4.42 -29.39
C SER A 93 -9.78 -4.55 -30.50
N ARG A 94 -8.53 -4.20 -30.25
CA ARG A 94 -7.42 -4.25 -31.20
C ARG A 94 -6.58 -5.51 -31.09
N ASP A 95 -6.51 -6.06 -29.89
CA ASP A 95 -5.70 -7.23 -29.59
C ASP A 95 -6.46 -8.22 -28.71
N SER A 96 -6.11 -9.51 -28.78
CA SER A 96 -6.69 -10.56 -27.98
C SER A 96 -5.76 -10.87 -26.79
N PHE A 97 -6.33 -10.97 -25.60
CA PHE A 97 -5.62 -11.33 -24.38
C PHE A 97 -6.26 -12.56 -23.74
N ASP A 98 -5.43 -13.43 -23.18
CA ASP A 98 -5.88 -14.61 -22.42
C ASP A 98 -6.27 -14.22 -21.00
N ILE A 99 -5.48 -13.30 -20.40
CA ILE A 99 -5.67 -12.79 -19.04
C ILE A 99 -5.68 -11.27 -19.05
N VAL A 100 -6.57 -10.67 -18.26
CA VAL A 100 -6.52 -9.24 -17.94
C VAL A 100 -6.40 -9.10 -16.43
N LEU A 101 -5.25 -8.61 -15.98
CA LEU A 101 -4.93 -8.34 -14.58
C LEU A 101 -5.07 -6.84 -14.27
N SER A 102 -6.02 -6.47 -13.42
CA SER A 102 -6.12 -5.11 -12.89
C SER A 102 -5.46 -5.03 -11.52
N THR A 103 -4.51 -4.12 -11.37
CA THR A 103 -3.78 -3.87 -10.13
C THR A 103 -4.12 -2.51 -9.51
N GLN A 104 -5.25 -1.90 -9.89
CA GLN A 104 -5.69 -0.63 -9.30
C GLN A 104 -7.14 -0.71 -8.80
N ASP A 105 -8.13 -0.65 -9.68
CA ASP A 105 -9.54 -0.56 -9.29
C ASP A 105 -10.40 -1.56 -10.05
N ILE A 106 -11.38 -2.14 -9.37
CA ILE A 106 -12.34 -3.09 -9.96
C ILE A 106 -13.13 -2.49 -11.12
N GLY A 107 -13.34 -1.18 -11.11
CA GLY A 107 -14.01 -0.45 -12.19
C GLY A 107 -13.25 -0.47 -13.51
N TYR A 108 -11.96 -0.76 -13.49
CA TYR A 108 -11.11 -0.85 -14.68
C TYR A 108 -11.00 -2.28 -15.24
N VAL A 109 -11.62 -3.24 -14.61
CA VAL A 109 -11.69 -4.60 -15.15
C VAL A 109 -12.70 -4.66 -16.28
N PRO A 110 -12.30 -5.03 -17.52
CA PRO A 110 -13.21 -5.11 -18.64
C PRO A 110 -14.15 -6.32 -18.58
N SER A 111 -15.26 -6.25 -19.29
CA SER A 111 -16.09 -7.44 -19.58
C SER A 111 -15.61 -8.07 -20.86
N ILE A 112 -14.83 -9.13 -20.76
CA ILE A 112 -14.25 -9.87 -21.87
C ILE A 112 -14.42 -11.37 -21.69
N ARG A 113 -14.09 -12.15 -22.74
CA ARG A 113 -14.05 -13.62 -22.67
C ARG A 113 -12.79 -14.14 -21.97
N ALA A 114 -11.73 -13.31 -21.89
CA ALA A 114 -10.51 -13.62 -21.18
C ALA A 114 -10.73 -13.71 -19.67
N LEU A 115 -9.85 -14.40 -18.96
CA LEU A 115 -9.86 -14.43 -17.51
C LEU A 115 -9.54 -13.04 -16.95
N ALA A 116 -10.47 -12.47 -16.23
CA ALA A 116 -10.28 -11.21 -15.53
C ALA A 116 -9.84 -11.46 -14.09
N ILE A 117 -8.68 -10.91 -13.71
CA ILE A 117 -8.11 -10.99 -12.36
C ILE A 117 -8.07 -9.58 -11.78
N GLN A 118 -8.50 -9.41 -10.53
CA GLN A 118 -8.40 -8.15 -9.81
C GLN A 118 -7.56 -8.32 -8.55
N TYR A 119 -6.52 -7.50 -8.39
CA TYR A 119 -5.80 -7.32 -7.14
C TYR A 119 -6.48 -6.21 -6.32
N CYS A 120 -7.12 -6.58 -5.22
CA CYS A 120 -7.93 -5.69 -4.39
C CYS A 120 -7.13 -5.21 -3.18
N TYR A 121 -6.90 -3.89 -3.08
CA TYR A 121 -6.32 -3.28 -1.88
C TYR A 121 -7.33 -3.17 -0.76
N PHE A 122 -8.56 -2.74 -1.09
CA PHE A 122 -9.70 -2.75 -0.18
C PHE A 122 -11.02 -2.57 -0.97
N PRO A 123 -12.11 -3.23 -0.56
CA PRO A 123 -13.40 -3.11 -1.24
C PRO A 123 -14.19 -1.86 -0.81
N GLU A 124 -13.50 -0.74 -0.63
CA GLU A 124 -14.05 0.51 -0.05
C GLU A 124 -14.88 1.36 -0.98
N TYR A 125 -15.01 0.97 -2.23
CA TYR A 125 -15.47 1.87 -3.28
C TYR A 125 -16.71 2.70 -2.95
N PHE A 126 -17.45 2.32 -1.92
CA PHE A 126 -18.71 2.96 -1.52
C PHE A 126 -18.80 3.32 -0.03
N SER A 127 -17.78 3.08 0.77
CA SER A 127 -17.88 3.40 2.21
C SER A 127 -17.98 4.91 2.43
N HIS A 128 -17.25 5.72 1.67
CA HIS A 128 -17.40 7.18 1.67
C HIS A 128 -18.78 7.64 1.22
N LEU A 129 -19.47 6.84 0.41
CA LEU A 129 -20.74 7.16 -0.20
C LEU A 129 -21.91 6.69 0.66
N GLN A 130 -21.73 5.62 1.40
CA GLN A 130 -22.71 5.14 2.38
C GLN A 130 -22.67 5.97 3.67
N ALA A 131 -21.51 6.54 4.02
CA ALA A 131 -21.34 7.46 5.13
C ALA A 131 -21.94 8.87 4.85
N SER A 132 -22.17 9.21 3.58
CA SER A 132 -22.85 10.46 3.23
C SER A 132 -24.32 10.41 3.65
N SER A 133 -24.69 11.21 4.63
CA SER A 133 -26.07 11.36 5.12
C SER A 133 -27.01 12.02 4.08
N SER A 134 -26.47 12.62 3.02
CA SER A 134 -27.25 13.34 2.01
C SER A 134 -27.91 12.40 0.99
N PRO A 135 -29.24 12.43 0.83
CA PRO A 135 -29.98 11.67 -0.18
C PRO A 135 -29.51 11.94 -1.61
N VAL A 136 -29.07 13.18 -1.89
CA VAL A 136 -28.59 13.63 -3.21
C VAL A 136 -27.31 12.84 -3.60
N TRP A 137 -26.36 12.71 -2.69
CA TRP A 137 -25.15 11.95 -2.95
C TRP A 137 -25.41 10.46 -3.10
N ARG A 138 -26.33 9.90 -2.33
CA ARG A 138 -26.75 8.49 -2.48
C ARG A 138 -27.36 8.24 -3.88
N LEU A 139 -28.20 9.16 -4.36
CA LEU A 139 -28.77 9.06 -5.70
C LEU A 139 -27.70 9.21 -6.79
N TYR A 140 -26.77 10.17 -6.63
CA TYR A 140 -25.67 10.41 -7.55
C TYR A 140 -24.77 9.16 -7.73
N TYR A 141 -24.46 8.45 -6.65
CA TYR A 141 -23.56 7.30 -6.70
C TYR A 141 -24.24 5.95 -7.03
N ARG A 142 -25.59 5.93 -7.05
CA ARG A 142 -26.34 4.69 -7.32
C ARG A 142 -25.96 4.01 -8.64
N PRO A 143 -25.76 4.68 -9.78
CA PRO A 143 -25.35 4.05 -11.03
C PRO A 143 -23.92 3.49 -10.93
N ALA A 144 -22.98 4.21 -10.30
CA ALA A 144 -21.64 3.72 -10.07
C ALA A 144 -21.67 2.45 -9.21
N SER A 145 -22.47 2.41 -8.13
CA SER A 145 -22.64 1.23 -7.28
C SER A 145 -23.12 0.01 -8.06
N ALA A 146 -24.09 0.20 -8.96
CA ALA A 146 -24.60 -0.86 -9.82
C ALA A 146 -23.51 -1.36 -10.80
N TYR A 147 -22.74 -0.43 -11.39
CA TYR A 147 -21.62 -0.74 -12.27
C TYR A 147 -20.56 -1.59 -11.56
N TYR A 148 -20.13 -1.18 -10.36
CA TYR A 148 -19.11 -1.89 -9.59
C TYR A 148 -19.58 -3.29 -9.16
N ARG A 149 -20.80 -3.44 -8.64
CA ARG A 149 -21.38 -4.76 -8.35
C ARG A 149 -21.38 -5.69 -9.56
N ASN A 150 -21.70 -5.15 -10.73
CA ASN A 150 -21.65 -5.92 -11.98
C ASN A 150 -20.21 -6.37 -12.30
N ARG A 151 -19.21 -5.50 -12.09
CA ARG A 151 -17.79 -5.85 -12.31
C ARG A 151 -17.32 -6.93 -11.37
N VAL A 152 -17.59 -6.79 -10.07
CA VAL A 152 -17.26 -7.81 -9.05
C VAL A 152 -17.81 -9.19 -9.43
N ARG A 153 -19.03 -9.27 -9.95
CA ARG A 153 -19.64 -10.54 -10.36
C ARG A 153 -18.96 -11.18 -11.59
N ARG A 154 -18.33 -10.38 -12.43
CA ARG A 154 -17.72 -10.82 -13.70
C ARG A 154 -16.22 -11.10 -13.62
N VAL A 155 -15.57 -10.68 -12.55
CA VAL A 155 -14.17 -11.02 -12.31
C VAL A 155 -14.05 -12.51 -12.02
N GLY A 156 -13.17 -13.19 -12.75
CA GLY A 156 -12.94 -14.63 -12.57
C GLY A 156 -12.22 -14.91 -11.26
N LEU A 157 -11.18 -14.13 -10.94
CA LEU A 157 -10.36 -14.30 -9.74
C LEU A 157 -10.13 -12.97 -9.01
N LEU A 158 -10.37 -12.96 -7.71
CA LEU A 158 -10.06 -11.86 -6.81
C LEU A 158 -8.84 -12.21 -5.96
N LEU A 159 -7.87 -11.30 -5.92
CA LEU A 159 -6.73 -11.35 -5.01
C LEU A 159 -6.88 -10.23 -3.98
N SER A 160 -6.58 -10.51 -2.72
CA SER A 160 -6.65 -9.53 -1.62
C SER A 160 -5.28 -9.26 -1.05
N VAL A 161 -4.99 -7.99 -0.76
CA VAL A 161 -3.70 -7.52 -0.23
C VAL A 161 -3.36 -8.08 1.15
N SER A 162 -4.36 -8.56 1.90
CA SER A 162 -4.27 -9.11 3.25
C SER A 162 -5.47 -9.99 3.57
N ASP A 163 -5.39 -10.80 4.62
CA ASP A 163 -6.54 -11.57 5.12
C ASP A 163 -7.63 -10.63 5.66
N PHE A 164 -7.25 -9.51 6.27
CA PHE A 164 -8.18 -8.44 6.64
C PHE A 164 -8.98 -7.95 5.43
N THR A 165 -8.32 -7.66 4.30
CA THR A 165 -9.01 -7.28 3.07
C THR A 165 -9.88 -8.40 2.52
N ARG A 166 -9.42 -9.66 2.58
CA ARG A 166 -10.17 -10.84 2.17
C ARG A 166 -11.51 -10.97 2.91
N GLU A 167 -11.50 -10.77 4.22
CA GLU A 167 -12.73 -10.78 5.03
C GLU A 167 -13.71 -9.68 4.61
N PHE A 168 -13.20 -8.49 4.29
CA PHE A 168 -14.05 -7.40 3.79
C PHE A 168 -14.55 -7.64 2.36
N VAL A 169 -13.77 -8.29 1.48
CA VAL A 169 -14.22 -8.73 0.15
C VAL A 169 -15.36 -9.74 0.31
N ALA A 170 -15.21 -10.73 1.15
CA ALA A 170 -16.27 -11.71 1.42
C ALA A 170 -17.53 -11.04 1.98
N LYS A 171 -17.39 -10.12 2.94
CA LYS A 171 -18.51 -9.43 3.58
C LYS A 171 -19.22 -8.41 2.67
N LYS A 172 -18.46 -7.62 1.88
CA LYS A 172 -19.01 -6.50 1.10
C LYS A 172 -19.35 -6.89 -0.34
N TRP A 173 -18.59 -7.81 -0.92
CA TRP A 173 -18.75 -8.23 -2.31
C TRP A 173 -19.36 -9.63 -2.46
N GLU A 174 -19.55 -10.33 -1.34
CA GLU A 174 -20.08 -11.70 -1.32
C GLU A 174 -19.32 -12.65 -2.26
N ARG A 175 -17.99 -12.48 -2.29
CA ARG A 175 -17.07 -13.22 -3.16
C ARG A 175 -15.85 -13.71 -2.37
N ASP A 176 -15.39 -14.90 -2.69
CA ASP A 176 -14.11 -15.38 -2.21
C ASP A 176 -12.95 -14.67 -2.92
N SER A 177 -11.83 -14.52 -2.23
CA SER A 177 -10.57 -14.04 -2.79
C SER A 177 -9.39 -14.77 -2.17
N LYS A 178 -8.29 -14.86 -2.91
CA LYS A 178 -7.02 -15.39 -2.42
C LYS A 178 -6.16 -14.25 -1.86
N THR A 179 -5.63 -14.40 -0.66
CA THR A 179 -4.66 -13.46 -0.11
C THR A 179 -3.32 -13.63 -0.82
N VAL A 180 -2.80 -12.52 -1.36
CA VAL A 180 -1.44 -12.42 -1.90
C VAL A 180 -0.85 -11.14 -1.33
N TYR A 181 0.04 -11.28 -0.36
CA TYR A 181 0.65 -10.12 0.31
C TYR A 181 1.48 -9.28 -0.67
N PRO A 182 1.48 -7.93 -0.56
CA PRO A 182 2.16 -7.07 -1.51
C PRO A 182 3.69 -7.19 -1.41
N PRO A 183 4.43 -6.96 -2.51
CA PRO A 183 5.88 -7.03 -2.52
C PRO A 183 6.48 -5.86 -1.74
N CYS A 184 7.22 -6.16 -0.66
CA CYS A 184 7.90 -5.17 0.16
C CYS A 184 9.41 -5.17 -0.14
N PRO A 185 10.05 -4.00 -0.26
CA PRO A 185 11.47 -3.89 -0.62
C PRO A 185 12.37 -4.22 0.57
N VAL A 186 12.27 -5.43 1.10
CA VAL A 186 12.94 -5.88 2.33
C VAL A 186 14.46 -5.73 2.24
N ASP A 187 15.04 -6.13 1.10
CA ASP A 187 16.49 -6.12 0.93
C ASP A 187 17.09 -4.72 0.93
N ALA A 188 16.33 -3.73 0.49
CA ALA A 188 16.73 -2.32 0.54
C ALA A 188 16.93 -1.76 1.97
N PHE A 189 16.44 -2.47 2.98
CA PHE A 189 16.52 -2.08 4.40
C PHE A 189 17.31 -3.08 5.24
N SER A 190 17.58 -4.27 4.74
CA SER A 190 18.21 -5.35 5.51
C SER A 190 19.64 -5.06 5.92
N GLU A 191 20.36 -4.15 5.23
CA GLU A 191 21.69 -3.69 5.61
C GLU A 191 21.75 -3.11 7.05
N PHE A 192 20.63 -2.58 7.55
CA PHE A 192 20.51 -2.02 8.89
C PHE A 192 20.08 -3.04 9.95
N SER A 193 19.71 -4.26 9.58
CA SER A 193 19.14 -5.26 10.52
C SER A 193 20.09 -5.68 11.63
N ASN A 194 21.41 -5.68 11.37
CA ASN A 194 22.44 -6.14 12.27
C ASN A 194 23.07 -5.04 13.15
N VAL A 195 22.47 -3.84 13.19
CA VAL A 195 22.97 -2.74 14.02
C VAL A 195 22.75 -3.10 15.50
N GLN A 196 23.85 -3.36 16.22
CA GLN A 196 23.81 -3.81 17.62
C GLN A 196 23.37 -2.70 18.59
N SER A 197 23.79 -1.45 18.36
CA SER A 197 23.44 -0.31 19.19
C SER A 197 22.47 0.61 18.44
N ARG A 198 21.25 0.71 18.94
CA ARG A 198 20.22 1.60 18.42
C ARG A 198 19.99 2.76 19.36
N GLU A 199 19.67 3.90 18.77
CA GLU A 199 19.33 5.10 19.55
C GLU A 199 17.96 4.92 20.22
N ASN A 200 17.76 5.63 21.34
CA ASN A 200 16.43 5.80 21.90
C ASN A 200 15.59 6.71 20.98
N LEU A 201 15.27 6.17 19.83
CA LEU A 201 14.61 6.83 18.71
C LEU A 201 13.43 5.98 18.22
N VAL A 202 12.28 6.62 18.12
CA VAL A 202 11.04 6.05 17.59
C VAL A 202 10.69 6.73 16.27
N VAL A 203 10.31 5.97 15.26
CA VAL A 203 9.92 6.53 13.96
C VAL A 203 8.51 6.13 13.56
N THR A 204 7.86 6.99 12.78
CA THR A 204 6.66 6.68 12.00
C THR A 204 6.84 7.16 10.56
N ILE A 205 6.21 6.45 9.60
CA ILE A 205 6.38 6.74 8.17
C ILE A 205 5.04 6.70 7.47
N GLY A 206 4.79 7.69 6.61
CA GLY A 206 3.61 7.68 5.75
C GLY A 206 3.27 9.04 5.17
N ARG A 207 2.24 9.09 4.34
CA ARG A 207 1.65 10.36 3.93
C ARG A 207 1.08 11.06 5.17
N ILE A 208 1.37 12.34 5.34
CA ILE A 208 0.89 13.09 6.52
C ILE A 208 -0.56 13.52 6.25
N VAL A 209 -1.47 12.59 6.50
CA VAL A 209 -2.93 12.74 6.33
C VAL A 209 -3.65 12.34 7.61
N PRO A 210 -4.87 12.87 7.88
CA PRO A 210 -5.62 12.56 9.11
C PRO A 210 -5.81 11.06 9.35
N GLU A 211 -6.03 10.28 8.29
CA GLU A 211 -6.27 8.83 8.35
C GLU A 211 -5.06 8.04 8.90
N LYS A 212 -3.84 8.57 8.73
CA LYS A 212 -2.62 7.98 9.30
C LYS A 212 -2.40 8.34 10.76
N ARG A 213 -3.25 9.20 11.35
CA ARG A 213 -3.34 9.52 12.78
C ARG A 213 -2.01 9.96 13.41
N PHE A 214 -1.20 10.75 12.68
CA PHE A 214 0.07 11.28 13.19
C PHE A 214 -0.07 12.08 14.50
N HIS A 215 -1.27 12.60 14.79
CA HIS A 215 -1.54 13.25 16.07
C HIS A 215 -1.34 12.31 17.27
N LEU A 216 -1.67 11.01 17.13
CA LEU A 216 -1.43 10.03 18.21
C LEU A 216 0.07 9.75 18.41
N PHE A 217 0.86 9.81 17.34
CA PHE A 217 2.32 9.72 17.45
C PHE A 217 2.89 10.91 18.25
N VAL A 218 2.38 12.13 17.99
CA VAL A 218 2.75 13.34 18.73
C VAL A 218 2.28 13.27 20.19
N GLU A 219 1.09 12.74 20.46
CA GLU A 219 0.59 12.51 21.81
C GLU A 219 1.41 11.49 22.58
N LEU A 220 1.78 10.38 21.93
CA LEU A 220 2.65 9.36 22.52
C LEU A 220 4.01 9.94 22.92
N ALA A 221 4.56 10.83 22.10
CA ALA A 221 5.83 11.50 22.41
C ALA A 221 5.77 12.38 23.68
N ARG A 222 4.60 12.93 24.03
CA ARG A 222 4.41 13.66 25.31
C ARG A 222 4.41 12.73 26.50
N ILE A 223 3.89 11.50 26.34
CA ILE A 223 3.83 10.49 27.40
C ILE A 223 5.24 9.94 27.68
N VAL A 224 6.11 9.85 26.63
CA VAL A 224 7.47 9.30 26.72
C VAL A 224 8.52 10.39 26.41
N PRO A 225 8.69 11.42 27.26
CA PRO A 225 9.47 12.63 26.93
C PRO A 225 10.98 12.39 26.80
N ARG A 226 11.51 11.30 27.33
CA ARG A 226 12.94 10.94 27.26
C ARG A 226 13.33 10.25 25.96
N THR A 227 12.35 9.90 25.12
CA THR A 227 12.55 9.21 23.85
C THR A 227 12.40 10.23 22.72
N ARG A 228 13.25 10.14 21.69
CA ARG A 228 13.17 10.96 20.48
C ARG A 228 12.18 10.36 19.50
N PHE A 229 11.42 11.21 18.84
CA PHE A 229 10.41 10.81 17.87
C PHE A 229 10.67 11.50 16.51
N VAL A 230 10.65 10.74 15.42
CA VAL A 230 10.80 11.26 14.06
C VAL A 230 9.64 10.79 13.19
N ALA A 231 8.86 11.75 12.71
CA ALA A 231 7.82 11.53 11.72
C ALA A 231 8.35 11.78 10.31
N ILE A 232 8.44 10.72 9.50
CA ILE A 232 8.94 10.78 8.12
C ILE A 232 7.74 10.71 7.18
N GLY A 233 7.67 11.62 6.20
CA GLY A 233 6.57 11.55 5.26
C GLY A 233 6.58 12.54 4.14
N SER A 234 5.49 12.53 3.40
CA SER A 234 5.19 13.48 2.34
C SER A 234 3.83 14.14 2.60
N LEU A 235 3.71 15.36 2.12
CA LEU A 235 2.43 16.07 2.06
C LEU A 235 1.69 15.69 0.78
N SER A 236 0.38 15.69 0.87
CA SER A 236 -0.53 15.59 -0.27
C SER A 236 -1.29 16.90 -0.42
N ASP A 237 -1.92 17.12 -1.57
CA ASP A 237 -2.74 18.29 -1.79
C ASP A 237 -3.80 18.42 -0.68
N GLY A 238 -3.91 19.63 -0.10
CA GLY A 238 -4.86 19.94 0.96
C GLY A 238 -4.49 19.46 2.38
N THR A 239 -3.32 18.84 2.58
CA THR A 239 -2.92 18.34 3.92
C THR A 239 -2.01 19.26 4.70
N THR A 240 -1.58 20.37 4.13
CA THR A 240 -0.70 21.37 4.76
C THR A 240 -1.26 21.87 6.10
N ALA A 241 -2.55 22.18 6.16
CA ALA A 241 -3.18 22.63 7.40
C ALA A 241 -3.16 21.58 8.54
N TYR A 242 -3.25 20.29 8.20
CA TYR A 242 -3.10 19.22 9.19
C TYR A 242 -1.65 19.13 9.67
N TYR A 243 -0.69 19.16 8.76
CA TYR A 243 0.73 19.17 9.09
C TYR A 243 1.13 20.34 9.99
N ASP A 244 0.66 21.55 9.67
CA ASP A 244 0.94 22.75 10.46
C ASP A 244 0.37 22.67 11.88
N ARG A 245 -0.80 22.05 12.04
CA ARG A 245 -1.36 21.78 13.38
C ARG A 245 -0.48 20.81 14.15
N LEU A 246 -0.05 19.70 13.53
CA LEU A 246 0.84 18.72 14.15
C LEU A 246 2.14 19.39 14.62
N LYS A 247 2.77 20.17 13.73
CA LYS A 247 4.04 20.84 14.02
C LYS A 247 3.93 21.84 15.18
N ARG A 248 2.85 22.64 15.21
CA ARG A 248 2.61 23.58 16.33
C ARG A 248 2.33 22.89 17.67
N SER A 249 1.73 21.72 17.65
CA SER A 249 1.39 20.99 18.85
C SER A 249 2.46 19.99 19.29
N ALA A 250 3.51 19.79 18.51
CA ALA A 250 4.55 18.82 18.78
C ALA A 250 5.43 19.25 19.97
N PRO A 251 5.74 18.33 20.91
CA PRO A 251 6.73 18.58 21.96
C PRO A 251 8.15 18.60 21.36
N GLU A 252 9.13 19.08 22.12
CA GLU A 252 10.53 19.25 21.68
C GLU A 252 11.20 17.95 21.23
N ASN A 253 10.79 16.81 21.75
CA ASN A 253 11.32 15.51 21.38
C ASN A 253 10.76 14.94 20.05
N VAL A 254 9.91 15.71 19.32
CA VAL A 254 9.36 15.32 18.02
C VAL A 254 9.95 16.16 16.89
N SER A 255 10.42 15.49 15.84
CA SER A 255 10.84 16.15 14.61
C SER A 255 10.12 15.57 13.39
N PHE A 256 9.98 16.39 12.33
CA PHE A 256 9.35 16.00 11.07
C PHE A 256 10.36 16.05 9.93
N VAL A 257 10.40 15.01 9.12
CA VAL A 257 11.28 14.89 7.95
C VAL A 257 10.42 14.72 6.70
N LEU A 258 10.30 15.77 5.92
CA LEU A 258 9.58 15.75 4.63
C LEU A 258 10.53 15.27 3.53
N SER A 259 10.69 13.96 3.39
CA SER A 259 11.58 13.34 2.41
C SER A 259 11.07 11.97 2.02
N PRO A 260 11.32 11.52 0.77
CA PRO A 260 11.11 10.13 0.39
C PRO A 260 11.92 9.20 1.29
N LEU A 261 11.30 8.09 1.73
CA LEU A 261 11.93 7.14 2.66
C LEU A 261 13.28 6.62 2.17
N ARG A 262 13.43 6.36 0.86
CA ARG A 262 14.70 5.90 0.27
C ARG A 262 15.91 6.81 0.56
N LYS A 263 15.66 8.12 0.75
CA LYS A 263 16.72 9.12 1.06
C LYS A 263 17.08 9.17 2.55
N VAL A 264 16.24 8.60 3.40
CA VAL A 264 16.36 8.69 4.86
C VAL A 264 16.33 7.32 5.55
N ARG A 265 16.64 6.25 4.80
CA ARG A 265 16.68 4.86 5.30
C ARG A 265 17.58 4.70 6.54
N ASN A 266 18.66 5.45 6.61
CA ASN A 266 19.57 5.47 7.76
C ASN A 266 18.88 5.88 9.07
N ILE A 267 17.80 6.64 9.02
CA ILE A 267 17.02 6.97 10.24
C ILE A 267 16.38 5.70 10.81
N LEU A 268 15.83 4.83 9.94
CA LEU A 268 15.32 3.52 10.36
C LEU A 268 16.43 2.64 10.95
N GLY A 269 17.62 2.64 10.31
CA GLY A 269 18.77 1.88 10.81
C GLY A 269 19.20 2.26 12.22
N ARG A 270 18.94 3.50 12.65
CA ARG A 270 19.26 4.02 13.98
C ARG A 270 18.13 3.85 14.99
N ALA A 271 16.88 3.74 14.54
CA ALA A 271 15.71 3.70 15.40
C ALA A 271 15.57 2.35 16.12
N MET A 272 15.17 2.39 17.39
CA MET A 272 14.86 1.18 18.16
C MET A 272 13.47 0.62 17.83
N ALA A 273 12.52 1.48 17.53
CA ALA A 273 11.12 1.09 17.29
C ALA A 273 10.47 1.90 16.18
N TYR A 274 9.49 1.29 15.58
CA TYR A 274 8.58 1.90 14.61
C TYR A 274 7.14 1.87 15.14
N VAL A 275 6.49 3.03 15.22
CA VAL A 275 5.10 3.14 15.69
C VAL A 275 4.17 3.40 14.52
N HIS A 276 3.14 2.55 14.37
CA HIS A 276 2.10 2.70 13.37
C HIS A 276 0.76 3.05 14.02
N CYS A 277 0.23 4.24 13.72
CA CYS A 277 -0.96 4.76 14.37
C CYS A 277 -2.26 4.59 13.55
N ALA A 278 -2.17 4.26 12.26
CA ALA A 278 -3.36 4.12 11.43
C ALA A 278 -4.22 2.94 11.91
N GLU A 279 -5.51 3.19 12.01
CA GLU A 279 -6.52 2.18 12.32
C GLU A 279 -7.03 1.55 11.03
N ASN A 280 -7.27 0.24 11.05
CA ASN A 280 -7.76 -0.52 9.90
C ASN A 280 -6.91 -0.34 8.63
N GLU A 281 -5.59 -0.18 8.79
CA GLU A 281 -4.66 -0.19 7.66
C GLU A 281 -4.84 -1.48 6.86
N HIS A 282 -4.87 -1.39 5.55
CA HIS A 282 -5.17 -2.56 4.71
C HIS A 282 -4.04 -3.59 4.73
N PHE A 283 -2.79 -3.15 4.81
CA PHE A 283 -1.61 -3.99 4.99
C PHE A 283 -0.55 -3.28 5.84
N GLY A 284 0.18 -2.29 5.28
CA GLY A 284 1.20 -1.54 5.98
C GLY A 284 2.62 -1.87 5.50
N ILE A 285 2.95 -1.58 4.24
CA ILE A 285 4.28 -1.81 3.66
C ILE A 285 5.38 -1.17 4.51
N THR A 286 5.16 0.04 5.04
CA THR A 286 6.13 0.75 5.89
C THR A 286 6.43 0.05 7.21
N ILE A 287 5.52 -0.78 7.72
CA ILE A 287 5.76 -1.65 8.88
C ILE A 287 6.82 -2.69 8.51
N VAL A 288 6.65 -3.34 7.36
CA VAL A 288 7.59 -4.36 6.86
C VAL A 288 8.96 -3.75 6.55
N GLU A 289 9.00 -2.55 5.97
CA GLU A 289 10.24 -1.79 5.71
C GLU A 289 10.99 -1.50 7.03
N ALA A 290 10.28 -1.05 8.06
CA ALA A 290 10.86 -0.81 9.38
C ALA A 290 11.33 -2.11 10.06
N MET A 291 10.55 -3.19 9.97
CA MET A 291 10.94 -4.51 10.44
C MET A 291 12.20 -5.02 9.74
N ALA A 292 12.29 -4.86 8.43
CA ALA A 292 13.46 -5.25 7.64
C ALA A 292 14.72 -4.47 8.08
N ALA A 293 14.57 -3.18 8.44
CA ALA A 293 15.63 -2.38 9.02
C ALA A 293 15.95 -2.76 10.48
N GLY A 294 15.22 -3.71 11.09
CA GLY A 294 15.40 -4.16 12.46
C GLY A 294 14.77 -3.25 13.54
N CYS A 295 13.84 -2.35 13.18
CA CYS A 295 13.03 -1.68 14.17
C CYS A 295 12.02 -2.67 14.78
N VAL A 296 11.78 -2.58 16.10
CA VAL A 296 10.67 -3.31 16.71
C VAL A 296 9.35 -2.60 16.36
N PRO A 297 8.40 -3.27 15.69
CA PRO A 297 7.13 -2.66 15.33
C PRO A 297 6.18 -2.59 16.52
N ILE A 298 5.52 -1.45 16.69
CA ILE A 298 4.46 -1.19 17.68
C ILE A 298 3.27 -0.65 16.89
N VAL A 299 2.27 -1.47 16.62
CA VAL A 299 1.19 -1.15 15.68
C VAL A 299 -0.17 -1.10 16.36
N HIS A 300 -1.08 -0.29 15.80
CA HIS A 300 -2.48 -0.30 16.27
C HIS A 300 -3.08 -1.70 16.06
N ASP A 301 -3.79 -2.23 17.07
CA ASP A 301 -4.36 -3.59 17.05
C ASP A 301 -5.61 -3.68 16.15
N SER A 302 -5.44 -3.39 14.86
CA SER A 302 -6.51 -3.46 13.86
C SER A 302 -5.94 -3.66 12.45
N GLY A 303 -6.77 -4.16 11.54
CA GLY A 303 -6.44 -4.27 10.13
C GLY A 303 -5.34 -5.28 9.79
N GLY A 304 -4.74 -5.13 8.62
CA GLY A 304 -3.63 -5.95 8.13
C GLY A 304 -2.36 -5.92 8.99
N PRO A 305 -2.02 -4.85 9.73
CA PRO A 305 -0.89 -4.87 10.69
C PRO A 305 -0.92 -6.03 11.68
N ARG A 306 -2.08 -6.55 12.06
CA ARG A 306 -2.22 -7.73 12.94
C ARG A 306 -1.64 -9.00 12.34
N GLU A 307 -1.61 -9.10 11.01
CA GLU A 307 -1.07 -10.25 10.27
C GLU A 307 0.45 -10.16 10.15
N ILE A 308 0.98 -8.94 10.10
CA ILE A 308 2.41 -8.66 10.01
C ILE A 308 3.06 -8.83 11.38
N VAL A 309 2.48 -8.19 12.42
CA VAL A 309 3.06 -8.08 13.76
C VAL A 309 2.35 -9.06 14.70
N THR A 310 3.00 -10.19 14.91
CA THR A 310 2.65 -11.21 15.92
C THR A 310 3.40 -10.92 17.22
N SER A 311 2.99 -11.52 18.34
CA SER A 311 3.55 -11.25 19.68
C SER A 311 5.03 -11.62 19.83
N ASP A 312 5.55 -12.44 18.94
CA ASP A 312 6.96 -12.87 18.89
C ASP A 312 7.88 -11.90 18.13
N VAL A 313 7.33 -10.91 17.42
CA VAL A 313 8.11 -9.98 16.60
C VAL A 313 7.92 -8.50 16.96
N GLY A 314 6.91 -8.17 17.76
CA GLY A 314 6.62 -6.80 18.13
C GLY A 314 5.34 -6.67 18.96
N PHE A 315 4.79 -5.48 19.02
CA PHE A 315 3.68 -5.17 19.88
C PHE A 315 2.47 -4.64 19.10
N ARG A 316 1.30 -4.87 19.69
CA ARG A 316 0.03 -4.28 19.26
C ARG A 316 -0.57 -3.47 20.38
N TRP A 317 -1.20 -2.35 20.06
CA TRP A 317 -1.80 -1.45 21.03
C TRP A 317 -3.18 -0.96 20.57
N ASN A 318 -4.02 -0.60 21.51
CA ASN A 318 -5.33 0.01 21.29
C ASN A 318 -5.54 1.28 22.12
N ASN A 319 -4.60 1.62 22.99
CA ASN A 319 -4.53 2.90 23.69
C ASN A 319 -3.08 3.35 23.87
N LEU A 320 -2.86 4.67 24.02
CA LEU A 320 -1.52 5.25 24.07
C LEU A 320 -0.70 4.86 25.30
N LEU A 321 -1.33 4.57 26.43
CA LEU A 321 -0.62 4.13 27.64
C LEU A 321 0.00 2.74 27.41
N THR A 322 -0.71 1.84 26.74
CA THR A 322 -0.16 0.54 26.35
C THR A 322 1.05 0.72 25.43
N ALA A 323 0.95 1.59 24.41
CA ALA A 323 2.07 1.88 23.50
C ALA A 323 3.27 2.49 24.24
N ALA A 324 3.03 3.38 25.22
CA ALA A 324 4.06 3.99 26.04
C ALA A 324 4.79 2.94 26.88
N GLY A 325 4.08 2.06 27.60
CA GLY A 325 4.69 0.98 28.40
C GLY A 325 5.49 -0.01 27.52
N GLN A 326 5.05 -0.27 26.27
CA GLN A 326 5.79 -1.08 25.31
C GLN A 326 7.11 -0.41 24.88
N LEU A 327 7.12 0.92 24.70
CA LEU A 327 8.34 1.69 24.42
C LEU A 327 9.30 1.72 25.62
N GLU A 328 8.79 1.89 26.83
CA GLU A 328 9.58 1.86 28.06
C GLU A 328 10.26 0.49 28.23
N MET A 329 9.52 -0.59 28.01
CA MET A 329 10.07 -1.97 28.05
C MET A 329 11.24 -2.15 27.06
N LEU A 330 11.14 -1.60 25.84
CA LEU A 330 12.23 -1.67 24.85
C LEU A 330 13.44 -0.82 25.24
N THR A 331 13.20 0.28 25.95
CA THR A 331 14.28 1.17 26.42
C THR A 331 15.02 0.56 27.61
N GLU A 332 14.32 -0.10 28.52
CA GLU A 332 14.87 -0.67 29.75
C GLU A 332 15.52 -2.05 29.54
N ASN A 333 15.05 -2.81 28.54
CA ASN A 333 15.53 -4.17 28.30
C ASN A 333 16.15 -4.33 26.90
N ASP A 334 17.45 -3.98 26.82
CA ASP A 334 18.21 -4.02 25.57
C ASP A 334 18.33 -5.45 24.97
N ARG A 335 18.41 -6.49 25.83
CA ARG A 335 18.44 -7.89 25.37
C ARG A 335 17.12 -8.25 24.69
N TYR A 336 16.01 -8.00 25.33
CA TYR A 336 14.68 -8.30 24.79
C TYR A 336 14.41 -7.52 23.50
N ARG A 337 14.81 -6.24 23.45
CA ARG A 337 14.73 -5.42 22.25
C ARG A 337 15.49 -6.04 21.07
N ARG A 338 16.73 -6.54 21.32
CA ARG A 338 17.53 -7.21 20.26
C ARG A 338 16.88 -8.52 19.80
N GLU A 339 16.33 -9.30 20.69
CA GLU A 339 15.61 -10.53 20.35
C GLU A 339 14.41 -10.23 19.45
N LEU A 340 13.57 -9.25 19.81
CA LEU A 340 12.45 -8.82 18.96
C LEU A 340 12.90 -8.21 17.63
N SER A 341 13.96 -7.41 17.61
CA SER A 341 14.53 -6.82 16.40
C SER A 341 14.96 -7.90 15.40
N ALA A 342 15.66 -8.93 15.87
CA ALA A 342 16.09 -10.06 15.04
C ALA A 342 14.88 -10.86 14.49
N ALA A 343 13.91 -11.19 15.36
CA ALA A 343 12.70 -11.90 14.99
C ALA A 343 11.86 -11.09 13.98
N SER A 344 11.74 -9.78 14.20
CA SER A 344 11.05 -8.82 13.34
C SER A 344 11.68 -8.80 11.94
N SER A 345 13.00 -8.65 11.85
CA SER A 345 13.73 -8.64 10.59
C SER A 345 13.60 -9.98 9.83
N MET A 346 13.64 -11.10 10.54
CA MET A 346 13.42 -12.42 9.94
C MET A 346 12.00 -12.55 9.38
N ARG A 347 10.98 -12.09 10.13
CA ARG A 347 9.59 -12.15 9.67
C ARG A 347 9.34 -11.26 8.44
N ALA A 348 9.98 -10.12 8.34
CA ALA A 348 9.86 -9.24 7.17
C ALA A 348 10.17 -9.96 5.85
N ARG A 349 11.05 -10.97 5.88
CA ARG A 349 11.40 -11.78 4.70
C ARG A 349 10.23 -12.54 4.08
N LYS A 350 9.15 -12.78 4.82
CA LYS A 350 7.92 -13.39 4.29
C LYS A 350 7.20 -12.52 3.26
N PHE A 351 7.51 -11.23 3.24
CA PHE A 351 6.88 -10.23 2.38
C PHE A 351 7.81 -9.71 1.27
N ARG A 352 8.88 -10.43 0.98
CA ARG A 352 9.82 -10.09 -0.10
C ARG A 352 9.15 -10.13 -1.46
N PRO A 353 9.67 -9.35 -2.42
CA PRO A 353 9.19 -9.38 -3.79
C PRO A 353 9.14 -10.77 -4.41
N GLU A 354 10.14 -11.62 -4.16
CA GLU A 354 10.23 -12.97 -4.72
C GLU A 354 9.09 -13.88 -4.22
N VAL A 355 8.63 -13.69 -2.99
CA VAL A 355 7.48 -14.43 -2.44
C VAL A 355 6.20 -14.02 -3.18
N PHE A 356 5.98 -12.73 -3.36
CA PHE A 356 4.87 -12.21 -4.15
C PHE A 356 4.91 -12.72 -5.59
N GLU A 357 6.07 -12.63 -6.25
CA GLU A 357 6.24 -13.08 -7.63
C GLU A 357 5.97 -14.58 -7.78
N SER A 358 6.43 -15.40 -6.82
CA SER A 358 6.13 -16.84 -6.81
C SER A 358 4.63 -17.12 -6.67
N GLU A 359 3.93 -16.41 -5.77
CA GLU A 359 2.48 -16.55 -5.63
C GLU A 359 1.73 -16.06 -6.88
N MET A 360 2.15 -14.95 -7.48
CA MET A 360 1.56 -14.43 -8.72
C MET A 360 1.83 -15.36 -9.90
N THR A 361 3.02 -15.95 -10.02
CA THR A 361 3.31 -16.97 -11.04
C THR A 361 2.36 -18.15 -10.94
N ARG A 362 2.11 -18.67 -9.72
CA ARG A 362 1.12 -19.74 -9.51
C ARG A 362 -0.29 -19.32 -9.92
N VAL A 363 -0.67 -18.08 -9.61
CA VAL A 363 -1.97 -17.55 -10.03
C VAL A 363 -2.10 -17.49 -11.55
N LEU A 364 -1.06 -17.03 -12.24
CA LEU A 364 -1.08 -16.83 -13.70
C LEU A 364 -0.91 -18.14 -14.50
N THR A 365 -0.35 -19.20 -13.89
CA THR A 365 -0.13 -20.51 -14.57
C THR A 365 -1.27 -21.50 -14.37
N VAL A 366 -2.02 -21.42 -13.26
CA VAL A 366 -3.15 -22.31 -12.96
C VAL A 366 -4.46 -21.79 -13.53
N SER A 367 -4.46 -20.55 -14.00
CA SER A 367 -5.61 -19.88 -14.62
C SER A 367 -5.65 -20.16 -16.11
#